data_6982a781f366d5ebba0e31e2fd8934d0
#
_entry.id   6982a781f366d5ebba0e31e2fd8934d0
#
_cell.length_a   1.000
_cell.length_b   1.000
_cell.length_c   1.000
_cell.angle_alpha   90.00
_cell.angle_beta   90.00
_cell.angle_gamma   90.00
#
_symmetry.space_group_name_H-M   'P 1'
#
loop_
_entity.id
_entity.type
_entity.pdbx_description
1 polymer ?
#
loop_
_entity_poly.entity_id
_entity_poly.type
_entity_poly.pdbx_seq_one_letter_code
_entity_poly.pdbx_strand_id
1 'polypeptide(L)'
;YSSDGFIVGSPVHYGSASGAATSFLDRLFYSTDKSVLRHMFGASIVSCRRGGASAAFDQLNKYFTINEMPIVSSVYWNQIHGNTPDEVIQDLEGVRTMKVLARNMAYLIKCKEAAKNVPLPKLVPVERTNFIR
;
A
#
# COMPACT_ATOMS: atom_id res chain seq x y z
N TYR A 1 4.29 3.55 17.15
CA TYR A 1 4.95 4.00 15.90
C TYR A 1 6.36 3.41 15.80
N SER A 2 6.45 2.08 15.78
CA SER A 2 7.72 1.34 15.70
C SER A 2 7.80 0.50 14.42
N SER A 3 7.02 0.84 13.39
CA SER A 3 6.96 0.09 12.13
C SER A 3 7.66 0.83 11.01
N ASP A 4 8.42 0.10 10.19
CA ASP A 4 9.15 0.64 9.04
C ASP A 4 8.33 0.63 7.74
N GLY A 5 7.23 -0.11 7.73
CA GLY A 5 6.33 -0.23 6.60
C GLY A 5 4.91 -0.61 7.00
N PHE A 6 3.98 -0.38 6.09
CA PHE A 6 2.56 -0.68 6.24
C PHE A 6 2.06 -1.44 5.01
N ILE A 7 1.48 -2.61 5.22
CA ILE A 7 0.84 -3.40 4.17
C ILE A 7 -0.64 -3.50 4.45
N VAL A 8 -1.47 -3.16 3.47
CA VAL A 8 -2.91 -3.36 3.55
C VAL A 8 -3.35 -4.42 2.55
N GLY A 9 -4.15 -5.36 3.02
CA GLY A 9 -4.80 -6.38 2.19
C GLY A 9 -6.31 -6.16 2.16
N SER A 10 -6.91 -6.32 0.98
CA SER A 10 -8.37 -6.26 0.83
C SER A 10 -8.88 -7.26 -0.19
N PRO A 11 -10.02 -7.92 0.07
CA PRO A 11 -10.78 -8.57 -0.99
C PRO A 11 -11.39 -7.52 -1.92
N VAL A 12 -11.73 -7.94 -3.13
CA VAL A 12 -12.49 -7.12 -4.08
C VAL A 12 -13.98 -7.33 -3.87
N HIS A 13 -14.68 -6.24 -3.57
CA HIS A 13 -16.14 -6.20 -3.53
C HIS A 13 -16.64 -5.13 -4.50
N TYR A 14 -17.51 -5.53 -5.45
CA TYR A 14 -18.06 -4.63 -6.48
C TYR A 14 -16.99 -3.85 -7.28
N GLY A 15 -15.86 -4.51 -7.60
CA GLY A 15 -14.77 -3.90 -8.37
C GLY A 15 -13.90 -2.91 -7.59
N SER A 16 -13.98 -2.90 -6.27
CA SER A 16 -13.33 -1.95 -5.36
C SER A 16 -12.78 -2.69 -4.14
N ALA A 17 -11.95 -2.05 -3.34
CA ALA A 17 -11.59 -2.57 -2.04
C ALA A 17 -12.82 -2.66 -1.12
N SER A 18 -12.79 -3.56 -0.13
CA SER A 18 -13.92 -3.72 0.78
C SER A 18 -14.20 -2.42 1.55
N GLY A 19 -15.49 -2.12 1.79
CA GLY A 19 -15.90 -0.95 2.55
C GLY A 19 -15.32 -0.92 3.97
N ALA A 20 -15.13 -2.08 4.59
CA ALA A 20 -14.48 -2.17 5.89
C ALA A 20 -13.01 -1.71 5.83
N ALA A 21 -12.27 -2.13 4.78
CA ALA A 21 -10.88 -1.69 4.60
C ALA A 21 -10.80 -0.18 4.36
N THR A 22 -11.60 0.36 3.44
CA THR A 22 -11.59 1.79 3.13
C THR A 22 -12.00 2.65 4.32
N SER A 23 -13.06 2.28 5.04
CA SER A 23 -13.49 3.02 6.25
C SER A 23 -12.42 3.03 7.34
N PHE A 24 -11.70 1.92 7.51
CA PHE A 24 -10.56 1.87 8.43
C PHE A 24 -9.43 2.77 7.97
N LEU A 25 -9.04 2.71 6.68
CA LEU A 25 -7.95 3.51 6.13
C LEU A 25 -8.27 5.00 6.14
N ASP A 26 -9.50 5.40 5.80
CA ASP A 26 -9.94 6.80 5.86
C ASP A 26 -9.72 7.37 7.26
N ARG A 27 -10.12 6.65 8.29
CA ARG A 27 -9.94 7.08 9.68
C ARG A 27 -8.47 7.06 10.10
N LEU A 28 -7.75 5.98 9.79
CA LEU A 28 -6.35 5.83 10.13
C LEU A 28 -5.51 6.97 9.55
N PHE A 29 -5.57 7.16 8.24
CA PHE A 29 -4.73 8.14 7.56
C PHE A 29 -5.16 9.58 7.81
N TYR A 30 -6.44 9.83 8.09
CA TYR A 30 -6.92 11.15 8.47
C TYR A 30 -6.46 11.55 9.88
N SER A 31 -6.44 10.62 10.82
CA SER A 31 -6.11 10.89 12.22
C SER A 31 -4.61 10.79 12.56
N THR A 32 -3.81 10.18 11.68
CA THR A 32 -2.37 10.00 11.91
C THR A 32 -1.60 11.25 11.48
N ASP A 33 -0.64 11.66 12.30
CA ASP A 33 0.28 12.75 11.93
C ASP A 33 1.08 12.33 10.69
N LYS A 34 1.03 13.17 9.66
CA LYS A 34 1.74 12.93 8.40
C LYS A 34 3.25 12.81 8.56
N SER A 35 3.84 13.44 9.58
CA SER A 35 5.27 13.31 9.86
C SER A 35 5.69 11.88 10.18
N VAL A 36 4.78 11.08 10.73
CA VAL A 36 5.01 9.65 11.03
C VAL A 36 4.91 8.79 9.77
N LEU A 37 4.05 9.18 8.83
CA LEU A 37 3.78 8.40 7.61
C LEU A 37 4.81 8.65 6.50
N ARG A 38 5.32 9.87 6.42
CA ARG A 38 6.29 10.25 5.39
C ARG A 38 7.48 9.31 5.35
N HIS A 39 7.79 8.82 4.15
CA HIS A 39 8.90 7.89 3.90
C HIS A 39 8.80 6.54 4.63
N MET A 40 7.66 6.21 5.25
CA MET A 40 7.32 4.84 5.61
C MET A 40 6.95 4.09 4.33
N PHE A 41 7.43 2.86 4.15
CA PHE A 41 7.10 2.07 2.98
C PHE A 41 5.66 1.57 3.03
N GLY A 42 4.92 1.72 1.93
CA GLY A 42 3.56 1.24 1.79
C GLY A 42 3.45 0.14 0.74
N ALA A 43 2.52 -0.80 0.92
CA ALA A 43 2.12 -1.73 -0.11
C ALA A 43 0.65 -2.12 0.04
N SER A 44 -0.03 -2.30 -1.08
CA SER A 44 -1.36 -2.88 -1.12
C SER A 44 -1.33 -4.28 -1.73
N ILE A 45 -2.18 -5.16 -1.21
CA ILE A 45 -2.42 -6.51 -1.72
C ILE A 45 -3.91 -6.67 -1.94
N VAL A 46 -4.30 -7.21 -3.08
CA VAL A 46 -5.70 -7.39 -3.43
C VAL A 46 -5.97 -8.84 -3.80
N SER A 47 -7.05 -9.38 -3.24
CA SER A 47 -7.52 -10.72 -3.57
C SER A 47 -8.87 -10.66 -4.27
N CYS A 48 -9.02 -11.35 -5.38
CA CYS A 48 -10.31 -11.51 -6.03
C CYS A 48 -10.45 -12.91 -6.67
N ARG A 49 -11.69 -13.34 -6.84
CA ARG A 49 -11.93 -14.58 -7.56
C ARG A 49 -11.67 -14.42 -9.06
N ARG A 50 -12.00 -13.26 -9.63
CA ARG A 50 -12.06 -13.11 -11.10
C ARG A 50 -11.62 -11.75 -11.62
N GLY A 51 -12.21 -10.65 -11.16
CA GLY A 51 -11.96 -9.32 -11.72
C GLY A 51 -12.12 -8.19 -10.71
N GLY A 52 -11.69 -6.99 -11.10
CA GLY A 52 -11.74 -5.78 -10.25
C GLY A 52 -10.51 -5.55 -9.38
N ALA A 53 -9.52 -6.44 -9.42
CA ALA A 53 -8.32 -6.32 -8.60
C ALA A 53 -7.53 -5.05 -8.91
N SER A 54 -7.34 -4.69 -10.19
CA SER A 54 -6.58 -3.50 -10.58
C SER A 54 -7.21 -2.22 -10.04
N ALA A 55 -8.54 -2.08 -10.13
CA ALA A 55 -9.24 -0.90 -9.60
C ALA A 55 -9.12 -0.79 -8.07
N ALA A 56 -9.26 -1.90 -7.36
CA ALA A 56 -9.07 -1.93 -5.91
C ALA A 56 -7.61 -1.64 -5.51
N PHE A 57 -6.64 -2.17 -6.25
CA PHE A 57 -5.21 -1.91 -6.06
C PHE A 57 -4.88 -0.42 -6.22
N ASP A 58 -5.36 0.21 -7.28
CA ASP A 58 -5.18 1.64 -7.53
C ASP A 58 -5.83 2.49 -6.43
N GLN A 59 -7.02 2.10 -5.98
CA GLN A 59 -7.72 2.77 -4.88
C GLN A 59 -6.90 2.75 -3.59
N LEU A 60 -6.35 1.60 -3.21
CA LEU A 60 -5.58 1.45 -1.98
C LEU A 60 -4.24 2.20 -2.06
N ASN A 61 -3.58 2.22 -3.21
CA ASN A 61 -2.31 2.92 -3.38
C ASN A 61 -2.43 4.45 -3.23
N LYS A 62 -3.62 5.03 -3.43
CA LYS A 62 -3.86 6.47 -3.22
C LYS A 62 -3.65 6.90 -1.76
N TYR A 63 -3.92 6.03 -0.80
CA TYR A 63 -3.65 6.31 0.61
C TYR A 63 -2.16 6.52 0.88
N PHE A 64 -1.31 5.76 0.21
CA PHE A 64 0.13 5.89 0.37
C PHE A 64 0.67 7.13 -0.33
N THR A 65 0.25 7.36 -1.58
CA THR A 65 0.76 8.48 -2.39
C THR A 65 0.46 9.84 -1.77
N ILE A 66 -0.75 10.05 -1.23
CA ILE A 66 -1.11 11.34 -0.60
C ILE A 66 -0.36 11.60 0.71
N ASN A 67 0.24 10.56 1.30
CA ASN A 67 0.98 10.65 2.56
C ASN A 67 2.51 10.58 2.38
N GLU A 68 3.01 10.80 1.17
CA GLU A 68 4.44 10.74 0.83
C GLU A 68 5.09 9.41 1.21
N MET A 69 4.33 8.31 1.14
CA MET A 69 4.81 6.97 1.41
C MET A 69 5.28 6.32 0.10
N PRO A 70 6.54 5.92 -0.02
CA PRO A 70 7.00 5.15 -1.19
C PRO A 70 6.27 3.82 -1.28
N ILE A 71 5.68 3.53 -2.45
CA ILE A 71 4.96 2.28 -2.69
C ILE A 71 5.95 1.21 -3.13
N VAL A 72 5.95 0.08 -2.43
CA VAL A 72 6.77 -1.06 -2.78
C VAL A 72 6.10 -1.87 -3.87
N SER A 73 6.82 -2.05 -4.98
CA SER A 73 6.40 -2.87 -6.11
C SER A 73 6.92 -4.30 -6.02
N SER A 74 6.31 -5.17 -6.79
CA SER A 74 6.76 -6.54 -7.04
C SER A 74 7.06 -6.76 -8.53
N VAL A 75 6.88 -7.95 -9.04
CA VAL A 75 7.03 -8.28 -10.48
C VAL A 75 5.78 -7.98 -11.29
N TYR A 76 4.66 -7.75 -10.62
CA TYR A 76 3.37 -7.41 -11.20
C TYR A 76 2.55 -6.60 -10.20
N TRP A 77 1.32 -6.19 -10.52
CA TRP A 77 0.41 -5.63 -9.53
C TRP A 77 0.16 -6.65 -8.43
N ASN A 78 0.13 -6.19 -7.18
CA ASN A 78 0.05 -7.08 -6.02
C ASN A 78 -1.36 -7.67 -5.87
N GLN A 79 -1.71 -8.57 -6.75
CA GLN A 79 -2.99 -9.27 -6.77
C GLN A 79 -2.80 -10.78 -6.72
N ILE A 80 -3.79 -11.47 -6.15
CA ILE A 80 -3.84 -12.91 -6.07
C ILE A 80 -5.28 -13.39 -6.27
N HIS A 81 -5.46 -14.52 -6.93
CA HIS A 81 -6.77 -15.03 -7.34
C HIS A 81 -7.14 -16.30 -6.61
N GLY A 82 -8.40 -16.41 -6.25
CA GLY A 82 -9.02 -17.59 -5.63
C GLY A 82 -10.30 -17.23 -4.92
N ASN A 83 -11.19 -18.18 -4.77
CA ASN A 83 -12.45 -18.06 -4.03
C ASN A 83 -12.32 -18.56 -2.59
N THR A 84 -11.36 -19.45 -2.37
CA THR A 84 -11.03 -20.02 -1.05
C THR A 84 -9.53 -19.94 -0.81
N PRO A 85 -9.07 -20.05 0.46
CA PRO A 85 -7.63 -20.12 0.74
C PRO A 85 -6.90 -21.20 -0.04
N ASP A 86 -7.51 -22.36 -0.23
CA ASP A 86 -6.91 -23.50 -0.96
C ASP A 86 -6.79 -23.21 -2.46
N GLU A 87 -7.69 -22.43 -3.04
CA GLU A 87 -7.56 -21.95 -4.41
C GLU A 87 -6.49 -20.87 -4.55
N VAL A 88 -6.40 -19.95 -3.58
CA VAL A 88 -5.41 -18.85 -3.60
C VAL A 88 -3.98 -19.38 -3.62
N ILE A 89 -3.66 -20.44 -2.91
CA ILE A 89 -2.32 -21.03 -2.91
C ILE A 89 -1.97 -21.73 -4.24
N GLN A 90 -2.97 -22.01 -5.08
CA GLN A 90 -2.77 -22.58 -6.41
C GLN A 90 -2.50 -21.50 -7.47
N ASP A 91 -2.75 -20.24 -7.19
CA ASP A 91 -2.33 -19.12 -8.03
C ASP A 91 -0.81 -18.89 -7.85
N LEU A 92 -0.02 -19.70 -8.57
CA LEU A 92 1.44 -19.67 -8.46
C LEU A 92 2.04 -18.32 -8.86
N GLU A 93 1.41 -17.60 -9.80
CA GLU A 93 1.83 -16.25 -10.20
C GLU A 93 1.57 -15.25 -9.08
N GLY A 94 0.38 -15.25 -8.50
CA GLY A 94 0.03 -14.41 -7.36
C GLY A 94 0.92 -14.70 -6.14
N VAL A 95 1.16 -15.97 -5.81
CA VAL A 95 2.08 -16.37 -4.73
C VAL A 95 3.51 -15.88 -4.99
N ARG A 96 4.00 -15.99 -6.23
CA ARG A 96 5.31 -15.44 -6.63
C ARG A 96 5.34 -13.92 -6.43
N THR A 97 4.31 -13.24 -6.87
CA THR A 97 4.16 -11.78 -6.73
C THR A 97 4.25 -11.36 -5.27
N MET A 98 3.55 -12.06 -4.35
CA MET A 98 3.61 -11.79 -2.91
C MET A 98 5.01 -12.03 -2.33
N LYS A 99 5.69 -13.11 -2.75
CA LYS A 99 7.06 -13.42 -2.31
C LYS A 99 8.05 -12.35 -2.74
N VAL A 100 7.92 -11.83 -3.97
CA VAL A 100 8.79 -10.76 -4.47
C VAL A 100 8.48 -9.44 -3.76
N LEU A 101 7.21 -9.11 -3.53
CA LEU A 101 6.81 -7.95 -2.72
C LEU A 101 7.50 -7.97 -1.35
N ALA A 102 7.41 -9.10 -0.64
CA ALA A 102 8.03 -9.22 0.68
C ALA A 102 9.55 -9.04 0.66
N ARG A 103 10.22 -9.60 -0.34
CA ARG A 103 11.68 -9.45 -0.53
C ARG A 103 12.06 -8.01 -0.85
N ASN A 104 11.31 -7.34 -1.73
CA ASN A 104 11.55 -5.95 -2.11
C ASN A 104 11.33 -5.01 -0.91
N MET A 105 10.28 -5.22 -0.14
CA MET A 105 10.04 -4.44 1.08
C MET A 105 11.18 -4.63 2.10
N ALA A 106 11.56 -5.85 2.36
CA ALA A 106 12.68 -6.14 3.28
C ALA A 106 14.01 -5.52 2.80
N TYR A 107 14.28 -5.53 1.50
CA TYR A 107 15.44 -4.88 0.91
C TYR A 107 15.40 -3.36 1.11
N LEU A 108 14.27 -2.71 0.80
CA LEU A 108 14.13 -1.26 0.92
C LEU A 108 14.22 -0.79 2.38
N ILE A 109 13.64 -1.54 3.33
CA ILE A 109 13.78 -1.26 4.76
C ILE A 109 15.26 -1.31 5.18
N LYS A 110 16.00 -2.32 4.74
CA LYS A 110 17.45 -2.40 5.01
C LYS A 110 18.23 -1.25 4.38
N CYS A 111 17.89 -0.83 3.15
CA CYS A 111 18.49 0.34 2.51
C CYS A 111 18.23 1.62 3.31
N LYS A 112 17.00 1.83 3.78
CA LYS A 112 16.64 2.97 4.63
C LYS A 112 17.42 2.96 5.93
N GLU A 113 17.56 1.83 6.59
CA GLU A 113 18.36 1.70 7.82
C GLU A 113 19.85 1.98 7.54
N ALA A 114 20.40 1.49 6.46
CA ALA A 114 21.79 1.78 6.06
C ALA A 114 22.00 3.26 5.78
N ALA A 115 20.97 3.97 5.28
CA ALA A 115 21.00 5.39 4.97
C ALA A 115 20.47 6.29 6.10
N LYS A 116 20.36 5.81 7.32
CA LYS A 116 19.78 6.56 8.46
C LYS A 116 20.44 7.90 8.77
N ASN A 117 21.69 8.08 8.36
CA ASN A 117 22.42 9.34 8.52
C ASN A 117 22.15 10.35 7.39
N VAL A 118 21.41 9.96 6.35
CA VAL A 118 20.99 10.85 5.25
C VAL A 118 19.77 11.62 5.74
N PRO A 119 19.82 12.97 5.77
CA PRO A 119 18.67 13.75 6.24
C PRO A 119 17.48 13.58 5.29
N LEU A 120 16.29 13.40 5.86
CA LEU A 120 15.06 13.38 5.07
C LEU A 120 14.80 14.76 4.45
N PRO A 121 14.17 14.81 3.27
CA PRO A 121 13.75 16.07 2.66
C PRO A 121 12.91 16.92 3.62
N LYS A 122 13.18 18.22 3.66
CA LYS A 122 12.39 19.14 4.48
C LYS A 122 10.94 19.18 4.01
N LEU A 123 10.04 19.43 4.96
CA LEU A 123 8.64 19.71 4.62
C LEU A 123 8.55 20.99 3.79
N VAL A 124 7.84 20.93 2.70
CA VAL A 124 7.49 22.10 1.90
C VAL A 124 6.25 22.75 2.52
N PRO A 125 6.16 24.09 2.59
CA PRO A 125 4.94 24.77 3.02
C PRO A 125 3.72 24.31 2.24
N VAL A 126 2.60 24.13 2.92
CA VAL A 126 1.36 23.67 2.29
C VAL A 126 0.65 24.84 1.61
N GLU A 127 0.65 24.84 0.29
CA GLU A 127 -0.21 25.70 -0.50
C GLU A 127 -1.47 24.90 -0.87
N ARG A 128 -2.64 25.49 -0.63
CA ARG A 128 -3.92 24.83 -0.92
C ARG A 128 -4.61 25.52 -2.08
N THR A 129 -4.89 24.76 -3.12
CA THR A 129 -5.77 25.21 -4.19
C THR A 129 -7.20 25.32 -3.64
N ASN A 130 -7.79 26.49 -3.79
CA ASN A 130 -9.19 26.72 -3.47
C ASN A 130 -9.92 27.14 -4.75
N PHE A 131 -10.85 26.31 -5.21
CA PHE A 131 -11.66 26.58 -6.40
C PHE A 131 -12.94 27.36 -6.10
N ILE A 132 -13.27 27.58 -4.83
CA ILE A 132 -14.42 28.37 -4.38
C ILE A 132 -13.90 29.76 -4.03
N ARG A 133 -14.31 30.77 -4.80
CA ARG A 133 -13.99 32.18 -4.62
C ARG A 133 -15.22 32.94 -4.22
#